data_a3fd84f4d4b1a47ce7e01929c8b99101
#
_entry.id   a3fd84f4d4b1a47ce7e01929c8b99101
#
_cell.length_a   1.000
_cell.length_b   1.000
_cell.length_c   1.000
_cell.angle_alpha   90.00
_cell.angle_beta   90.00
_cell.angle_gamma   90.00
#
_symmetry.space_group_name_H-M   'P 1'
#
loop_
_entity.id
_entity.type
_entity.pdbx_description
1 polymer ?
#
loop_
_entity_poly.entity_id
_entity_poly.type
_entity_poly.pdbx_seq_one_letter_code
_entity_poly.pdbx_strand_id
1 'polypeptide(L)'
;MLMTGENYSTSPAKPRPETADEMWKLIIEDLEYATGVLDWQPLNGQYGRVTKGMCLAYLAEAYMYNNDYDSAKQRLKQIIDSKTYELLPCFASVHDMGNYWSKESVWEHSFYKFSTMTSSASKLTDALIQMGYRCASMEHAGYGSFCLSWEFYNSFEPGDKRKQYSCVALGETNPYTGEAIGVDPAYNAEFVGTDHNPNVYTLKYWREQHGAMKKDHNYNPCSLTMKRYAGVLLDYAECCFRTNDEATGWEIIKQIRNRAWGNLETGMSGEYVFGFEDLSYVRDDYKLNKVKVEVPDAKSFYTRYKAEKGYTADVWLVALTIERRHEFNIEFELWYDLCLSLIHISEPTRPEPIS
;
A
#
# COMPACT_ATOMS: atom_id res chain seq x y z
N MET A 1 31.34 12.44 -0.75
CA MET A 1 31.04 13.21 -1.97
C MET A 1 29.90 12.52 -2.70
N LEU A 2 28.88 13.26 -3.04
CA LEU A 2 27.74 12.76 -3.79
C LEU A 2 28.18 12.29 -5.18
N MET A 3 27.68 11.13 -5.61
CA MET A 3 27.88 10.62 -6.96
C MET A 3 26.72 11.11 -7.83
N THR A 4 27.02 11.92 -8.83
CA THR A 4 26.06 12.41 -9.81
C THR A 4 26.30 11.77 -11.17
N GLY A 5 25.37 11.89 -12.10
CA GLY A 5 25.56 11.38 -13.47
C GLY A 5 26.81 11.94 -14.16
N GLU A 6 27.24 13.15 -13.80
CA GLU A 6 28.41 13.80 -14.36
C GLU A 6 29.73 13.21 -13.85
N ASN A 7 29.79 12.74 -12.62
CA ASN A 7 31.02 12.27 -12.00
C ASN A 7 31.10 10.74 -11.83
N TYR A 8 30.05 10.00 -12.17
CA TYR A 8 29.96 8.55 -11.96
C TYR A 8 31.08 7.77 -12.68
N SER A 9 31.35 8.10 -13.93
CA SER A 9 32.32 7.37 -14.77
C SER A 9 33.78 7.77 -14.53
N THR A 10 34.03 8.93 -13.91
CA THR A 10 35.37 9.52 -13.79
C THR A 10 35.90 9.57 -12.37
N SER A 11 35.04 9.32 -11.39
CA SER A 11 35.43 9.39 -9.98
C SER A 11 35.76 8.02 -9.40
N PRO A 12 36.85 7.87 -8.67
CA PRO A 12 37.07 6.69 -7.85
C PRO A 12 35.98 6.55 -6.82
N ALA A 13 35.80 5.34 -6.30
CA ALA A 13 34.85 5.09 -5.20
C ALA A 13 35.11 6.10 -4.06
N LYS A 14 34.06 6.86 -3.70
CA LYS A 14 34.15 7.87 -2.67
C LYS A 14 33.31 7.45 -1.46
N PRO A 15 33.73 7.80 -0.23
CA PRO A 15 32.92 7.53 0.94
C PRO A 15 31.58 8.27 0.81
N ARG A 16 30.54 7.70 1.42
CA ARG A 16 29.27 8.40 1.56
C ARG A 16 29.48 9.74 2.28
N PRO A 17 28.56 10.72 2.13
CA PRO A 17 28.56 11.93 2.91
C PRO A 17 28.64 11.64 4.42
N GLU A 18 29.26 12.54 5.18
CA GLU A 18 29.39 12.40 6.63
C GLU A 18 28.03 12.47 7.34
N THR A 19 27.12 13.29 6.80
CA THR A 19 25.78 13.47 7.32
C THR A 19 24.71 13.09 6.27
N ALA A 20 23.49 12.82 6.73
CA ALA A 20 22.35 12.61 5.85
C ALA A 20 21.87 13.93 5.20
N ASP A 21 22.17 15.07 5.79
CA ASP A 21 21.64 16.38 5.39
C ASP A 21 22.01 16.77 3.95
N GLU A 22 23.26 16.47 3.55
CA GLU A 22 23.69 16.70 2.16
C GLU A 22 22.88 15.89 1.14
N MET A 23 22.51 14.66 1.51
CA MET A 23 21.69 13.80 0.67
C MET A 23 20.26 14.32 0.59
N TRP A 24 19.68 14.66 1.74
CA TRP A 24 18.33 15.20 1.78
C TRP A 24 18.21 16.50 0.99
N LYS A 25 19.20 17.37 1.12
CA LYS A 25 19.25 18.61 0.34
C LYS A 25 19.21 18.33 -1.16
N LEU A 26 20.04 17.41 -1.65
CA LEU A 26 20.06 17.06 -3.07
C LEU A 26 18.72 16.45 -3.51
N ILE A 27 18.14 15.54 -2.73
CA ILE A 27 16.85 14.91 -3.03
C ILE A 27 15.75 15.98 -3.15
N ILE A 28 15.71 16.90 -2.20
CA ILE A 28 14.72 18.00 -2.20
C ILE A 28 14.93 18.91 -3.41
N GLU A 29 16.15 19.33 -3.69
CA GLU A 29 16.47 20.19 -4.84
C GLU A 29 16.10 19.56 -6.18
N ASP A 30 16.41 18.27 -6.37
CA ASP A 30 16.07 17.52 -7.58
C ASP A 30 14.54 17.37 -7.75
N LEU A 31 13.83 17.05 -6.67
CA LEU A 31 12.38 16.92 -6.70
C LEU A 31 11.68 18.27 -6.88
N GLU A 32 12.15 19.33 -6.26
CA GLU A 32 11.64 20.71 -6.49
C GLU A 32 11.79 21.11 -7.96
N TYR A 33 12.98 20.87 -8.53
CA TYR A 33 13.19 21.13 -9.95
C TYR A 33 12.23 20.32 -10.82
N ALA A 34 12.09 19.02 -10.53
CA ALA A 34 11.21 18.15 -11.29
C ALA A 34 9.73 18.58 -11.23
N THR A 35 9.25 19.04 -10.07
CA THR A 35 7.88 19.56 -9.94
C THR A 35 7.63 20.83 -10.75
N GLY A 36 8.67 21.58 -11.07
CA GLY A 36 8.61 22.78 -11.90
C GLY A 36 8.53 22.50 -13.39
N VAL A 37 9.03 21.35 -13.84
CA VAL A 37 9.18 21.02 -15.28
C VAL A 37 8.27 19.91 -15.77
N LEU A 38 7.77 19.06 -14.88
CA LEU A 38 6.91 17.92 -15.22
C LEU A 38 5.42 18.31 -15.16
N ASP A 39 4.64 17.64 -16.02
CA ASP A 39 3.19 17.75 -16.02
C ASP A 39 2.52 16.70 -15.12
N TRP A 40 1.25 16.94 -14.83
CA TRP A 40 0.39 15.99 -14.11
C TRP A 40 0.15 14.70 -14.91
N GLN A 41 0.13 14.80 -16.24
CA GLN A 41 -0.01 13.66 -17.12
C GLN A 41 1.35 13.12 -17.55
N PRO A 42 1.51 11.81 -17.72
CA PRO A 42 2.76 11.23 -18.18
C PRO A 42 3.07 11.69 -19.62
N LEU A 43 4.36 11.95 -19.88
CA LEU A 43 4.83 12.41 -21.18
C LEU A 43 4.34 11.49 -22.31
N ASN A 44 3.63 12.05 -23.28
CA ASN A 44 3.07 11.35 -24.46
C ASN A 44 2.15 10.16 -24.08
N GLY A 45 1.50 10.18 -22.91
CA GLY A 45 0.67 9.09 -22.43
C GLY A 45 1.45 7.82 -22.09
N GLN A 46 2.75 7.91 -21.89
CA GLN A 46 3.61 6.77 -21.53
C GLN A 46 3.54 6.53 -20.02
N TYR A 47 2.58 5.73 -19.60
CA TYR A 47 2.46 5.31 -18.21
C TYR A 47 3.74 4.63 -17.72
N GLY A 48 4.09 4.83 -16.45
CA GLY A 48 5.38 4.41 -15.88
C GLY A 48 6.46 5.50 -15.88
N ARG A 49 6.27 6.58 -16.66
CA ARG A 49 7.13 7.76 -16.56
C ARG A 49 6.75 8.62 -15.35
N VAL A 50 7.76 9.26 -14.80
CA VAL A 50 7.58 10.18 -13.67
C VAL A 50 6.64 11.34 -14.06
N THR A 51 5.81 11.74 -13.11
CA THR A 51 4.86 12.84 -13.24
C THR A 51 5.07 13.86 -12.13
N LYS A 52 4.49 15.04 -12.29
CA LYS A 52 4.48 16.07 -11.24
C LYS A 52 3.88 15.54 -9.92
N GLY A 53 2.80 14.77 -10.01
CA GLY A 53 2.15 14.19 -8.82
C GLY A 53 3.05 13.23 -8.06
N MET A 54 3.77 12.35 -8.76
CA MET A 54 4.78 11.50 -8.16
C MET A 54 5.87 12.32 -7.47
N CYS A 55 6.45 13.30 -8.16
CA CYS A 55 7.51 14.13 -7.58
C CYS A 55 7.05 14.90 -6.34
N LEU A 56 5.84 15.45 -6.36
CA LEU A 56 5.26 16.14 -5.19
C LEU A 56 5.05 15.20 -4.01
N ALA A 57 4.62 13.95 -4.24
CA ALA A 57 4.40 12.97 -3.19
C ALA A 57 5.73 12.61 -2.51
N TYR A 58 6.75 12.26 -3.27
CA TYR A 58 8.07 11.94 -2.70
C TYR A 58 8.81 13.16 -2.13
N LEU A 59 8.56 14.37 -2.66
CA LEU A 59 9.06 15.61 -2.08
C LEU A 59 8.44 15.87 -0.70
N ALA A 60 7.14 15.60 -0.56
CA ALA A 60 6.48 15.70 0.73
C ALA A 60 7.06 14.70 1.74
N GLU A 61 7.27 13.44 1.34
CA GLU A 61 7.95 12.46 2.20
C GLU A 61 9.35 12.93 2.61
N ALA A 62 10.14 13.46 1.66
CA ALA A 62 11.46 14.00 1.98
C ALA A 62 11.40 15.12 3.03
N TYR A 63 10.41 16.00 2.94
CA TYR A 63 10.18 17.02 3.97
C TYR A 63 9.74 16.39 5.30
N MET A 64 8.86 15.39 5.29
CA MET A 64 8.43 14.69 6.50
C MET A 64 9.60 14.01 7.21
N TYR A 65 10.51 13.35 6.47
CA TYR A 65 11.74 12.77 7.03
C TYR A 65 12.68 13.81 7.64
N ASN A 66 12.60 15.06 7.19
CA ASN A 66 13.34 16.19 7.76
C ASN A 66 12.53 16.98 8.81
N ASN A 67 11.39 16.48 9.26
CA ASN A 67 10.49 17.12 10.21
C ASN A 67 9.91 18.48 9.75
N ASP A 68 9.95 18.78 8.46
CA ASP A 68 9.33 19.97 7.86
C ASP A 68 7.90 19.63 7.39
N TYR A 69 7.00 19.44 8.37
CA TYR A 69 5.61 19.07 8.11
C TYR A 69 4.80 20.20 7.43
N ASP A 70 5.19 21.46 7.60
CA ASP A 70 4.52 22.58 6.94
C ASP A 70 4.78 22.57 5.43
N SER A 71 6.04 22.38 5.00
CA SER A 71 6.38 22.23 3.59
C SER A 71 5.76 20.96 3.00
N ALA A 72 5.83 19.84 3.69
CA ALA A 72 5.20 18.60 3.27
C ALA A 72 3.68 18.77 3.05
N LYS A 73 2.99 19.37 4.02
CA LYS A 73 1.54 19.68 3.96
C LYS A 73 1.19 20.48 2.71
N GLN A 74 2.00 21.49 2.38
CA GLN A 74 1.78 22.31 1.19
C GLN A 74 1.91 21.50 -0.11
N ARG A 75 2.89 20.59 -0.22
CA ARG A 75 3.09 19.74 -1.40
C ARG A 75 1.98 18.73 -1.58
N LEU A 76 1.58 18.07 -0.49
CA LEU A 76 0.45 17.14 -0.50
C LEU A 76 -0.87 17.84 -0.86
N LYS A 77 -1.07 19.06 -0.32
CA LYS A 77 -2.24 19.86 -0.67
C LYS A 77 -2.28 20.21 -2.16
N GLN A 78 -1.15 20.48 -2.82
CA GLN A 78 -1.11 20.69 -4.26
C GLN A 78 -1.62 19.48 -5.04
N ILE A 79 -1.28 18.26 -4.59
CA ILE A 79 -1.79 17.01 -5.20
C ILE A 79 -3.31 16.93 -5.03
N ILE A 80 -3.81 17.16 -3.82
CA ILE A 80 -5.24 17.10 -3.51
C ILE A 80 -6.02 18.14 -4.32
N ASP A 81 -5.55 19.38 -4.37
CA ASP A 81 -6.19 20.49 -5.07
C ASP A 81 -6.18 20.32 -6.59
N SER A 82 -5.21 19.57 -7.14
CA SER A 82 -5.11 19.31 -8.58
C SER A 82 -6.30 18.53 -9.16
N LYS A 83 -6.99 17.76 -8.31
CA LYS A 83 -8.07 16.83 -8.72
C LYS A 83 -7.63 15.81 -9.77
N THR A 84 -6.32 15.60 -9.92
CA THR A 84 -5.77 14.59 -10.84
C THR A 84 -6.02 13.18 -10.32
N TYR A 85 -5.95 13.01 -9.00
CA TYR A 85 -6.11 11.73 -8.33
C TYR A 85 -7.36 11.73 -7.45
N GLU A 86 -7.93 10.53 -7.28
CA GLU A 86 -9.08 10.29 -6.39
C GLU A 86 -9.03 8.86 -5.85
N LEU A 87 -9.66 8.62 -4.69
CA LEU A 87 -9.83 7.27 -4.19
C LEU A 87 -10.76 6.47 -5.10
N LEU A 88 -10.40 5.24 -5.41
CA LEU A 88 -11.35 4.32 -6.03
C LEU A 88 -12.46 3.99 -5.03
N PRO A 89 -13.72 3.93 -5.47
CA PRO A 89 -14.85 3.71 -4.56
C PRO A 89 -14.80 2.35 -3.86
N CYS A 90 -14.26 1.34 -4.55
CA CYS A 90 -14.16 -0.01 -4.03
C CYS A 90 -12.69 -0.36 -3.74
N PHE A 91 -12.39 -0.67 -2.49
CA PHE A 91 -11.03 -1.07 -2.09
C PHE A 91 -10.52 -2.29 -2.86
N ALA A 92 -11.41 -3.24 -3.16
CA ALA A 92 -11.03 -4.43 -3.94
C ALA A 92 -10.46 -4.10 -5.32
N SER A 93 -10.92 -3.01 -5.93
CA SER A 93 -10.51 -2.63 -7.28
C SER A 93 -9.13 -1.98 -7.36
N VAL A 94 -8.55 -1.58 -6.22
CA VAL A 94 -7.24 -0.89 -6.19
C VAL A 94 -6.12 -1.76 -6.78
N HIS A 95 -6.13 -3.06 -6.47
CA HIS A 95 -5.12 -4.01 -6.97
C HIS A 95 -5.61 -4.88 -8.12
N ASP A 96 -6.70 -4.45 -8.76
CA ASP A 96 -7.24 -5.14 -9.90
C ASP A 96 -6.43 -4.85 -11.16
N MET A 97 -6.12 -5.91 -11.93
CA MET A 97 -5.29 -5.81 -13.14
C MET A 97 -5.86 -4.88 -14.21
N GLY A 98 -7.18 -4.66 -14.21
CA GLY A 98 -7.83 -3.71 -15.12
C GLY A 98 -7.73 -2.25 -14.68
N ASN A 99 -7.30 -2.00 -13.46
CA ASN A 99 -7.23 -0.66 -12.86
C ASN A 99 -5.80 -0.13 -12.71
N TYR A 100 -4.84 -0.70 -13.41
CA TYR A 100 -3.50 -0.14 -13.44
C TYR A 100 -3.51 1.29 -13.96
N TRP A 101 -2.73 2.15 -13.33
CA TRP A 101 -2.68 3.57 -13.62
C TRP A 101 -4.07 4.24 -13.52
N SER A 102 -4.90 3.73 -12.61
CA SER A 102 -6.18 4.34 -12.28
C SER A 102 -6.02 5.71 -11.62
N LYS A 103 -7.14 6.35 -11.35
CA LYS A 103 -7.17 7.62 -10.62
C LYS A 103 -6.55 7.57 -9.21
N GLU A 104 -6.48 6.39 -8.59
CA GLU A 104 -5.82 6.22 -7.29
C GLU A 104 -4.31 6.01 -7.42
N SER A 105 -3.82 5.64 -8.59
CA SER A 105 -2.40 5.37 -8.82
C SER A 105 -1.61 6.66 -9.00
N VAL A 106 -0.71 6.96 -8.08
CA VAL A 106 0.25 8.06 -8.22
C VAL A 106 1.51 7.56 -8.93
N TRP A 107 1.97 6.38 -8.55
CA TRP A 107 3.07 5.71 -9.25
C TRP A 107 3.02 4.20 -9.06
N GLU A 108 3.24 3.49 -10.16
CA GLU A 108 3.31 2.03 -10.20
C GLU A 108 4.58 1.57 -10.93
N HIS A 109 5.08 0.43 -10.52
CA HIS A 109 6.06 -0.32 -11.27
C HIS A 109 5.36 -1.43 -12.03
N SER A 110 5.21 -1.24 -13.36
CA SER A 110 4.49 -2.17 -14.21
C SER A 110 5.36 -3.32 -14.67
N PHE A 111 4.81 -4.53 -14.60
CA PHE A 111 5.39 -5.72 -15.22
C PHE A 111 4.64 -6.02 -16.51
N TYR A 112 5.37 -6.28 -17.57
CA TYR A 112 4.79 -6.58 -18.86
C TYR A 112 4.90 -8.08 -19.17
N LYS A 113 3.78 -8.68 -19.58
CA LYS A 113 3.78 -10.07 -20.07
C LYS A 113 4.27 -10.09 -21.51
N PHE A 114 5.47 -10.60 -21.74
CA PHE A 114 5.92 -10.91 -23.09
C PHE A 114 5.41 -12.29 -23.49
N SER A 115 4.91 -12.40 -24.72
CA SER A 115 4.47 -13.69 -25.28
C SER A 115 5.62 -14.68 -25.51
N THR A 116 6.86 -14.23 -25.40
CA THR A 116 8.09 -14.99 -25.70
C THR A 116 9.14 -14.86 -24.60
N MET A 117 8.74 -14.82 -23.32
CA MET A 117 9.70 -14.67 -22.23
C MET A 117 10.59 -15.89 -22.06
N THR A 118 11.89 -15.63 -22.04
CA THR A 118 12.89 -16.63 -21.63
C THR A 118 12.93 -16.70 -20.11
N SER A 119 13.37 -17.83 -19.54
CA SER A 119 13.40 -18.13 -18.12
C SER A 119 14.05 -17.07 -17.20
N SER A 120 14.87 -16.19 -17.77
CA SER A 120 15.52 -15.10 -17.00
C SER A 120 14.62 -13.89 -16.74
N ALA A 121 13.59 -13.67 -17.55
CA ALA A 121 12.64 -12.58 -17.32
C ALA A 121 11.54 -12.95 -16.30
N SER A 122 11.30 -14.25 -16.10
CA SER A 122 10.35 -14.76 -15.11
C SER A 122 10.76 -14.45 -13.67
N LYS A 123 12.03 -14.25 -13.40
CA LYS A 123 12.55 -13.98 -12.04
C LYS A 123 12.09 -12.65 -11.43
N LEU A 124 11.70 -11.68 -12.25
CA LEU A 124 11.18 -10.40 -11.76
C LEU A 124 9.76 -10.52 -11.19
N THR A 125 9.01 -11.55 -11.60
CA THR A 125 7.66 -11.80 -11.13
C THR A 125 7.60 -12.79 -9.96
N ASP A 126 8.71 -13.45 -9.62
CA ASP A 126 8.76 -14.44 -8.54
C ASP A 126 8.34 -13.85 -7.18
N ALA A 127 8.61 -12.57 -6.94
CA ALA A 127 8.20 -11.91 -5.70
C ALA A 127 6.68 -11.92 -5.50
N LEU A 128 5.91 -11.74 -6.56
CA LEU A 128 4.44 -11.76 -6.49
C LEU A 128 3.87 -13.16 -6.30
N ILE A 129 4.52 -14.19 -6.86
CA ILE A 129 4.18 -15.59 -6.61
C ILE A 129 4.40 -15.97 -5.15
N GLN A 130 5.45 -15.42 -4.55
CA GLN A 130 5.73 -15.63 -3.12
C GLN A 130 4.60 -15.12 -2.22
N MET A 131 3.85 -14.10 -2.67
CA MET A 131 2.76 -13.50 -1.90
C MET A 131 1.47 -14.32 -1.95
N GLY A 132 1.29 -15.16 -2.96
CA GLY A 132 0.09 -15.98 -3.10
C GLY A 132 -0.07 -16.99 -1.98
N TYR A 133 -1.31 -17.29 -1.61
CA TYR A 133 -1.58 -18.34 -0.63
C TYR A 133 -1.25 -19.71 -1.20
N ARG A 134 -0.93 -20.63 -0.31
CA ARG A 134 -0.67 -22.02 -0.67
C ARG A 134 -1.93 -22.83 -0.48
N CYS A 135 -2.38 -23.48 -1.55
CA CYS A 135 -3.55 -24.33 -1.50
C CYS A 135 -3.26 -25.72 -2.08
N ALA A 136 -4.17 -26.67 -1.86
CA ALA A 136 -4.04 -28.03 -2.37
C ALA A 136 -4.11 -28.13 -3.90
N SER A 137 -4.69 -27.14 -4.56
CA SER A 137 -4.73 -27.06 -6.02
C SER A 137 -3.54 -26.24 -6.53
N MET A 138 -2.65 -26.91 -7.25
CA MET A 138 -1.50 -26.24 -7.89
C MET A 138 -1.90 -25.26 -8.99
N GLU A 139 -3.16 -25.29 -9.43
CA GLU A 139 -3.65 -24.33 -10.43
C GLU A 139 -3.79 -22.93 -9.89
N HIS A 140 -3.89 -22.80 -8.55
CA HIS A 140 -4.16 -21.54 -7.85
C HIS A 140 -3.13 -21.21 -6.77
N ALA A 141 -2.04 -21.98 -6.69
CA ALA A 141 -1.09 -21.90 -5.59
C ALA A 141 0.00 -20.87 -5.80
N GLY A 142 0.22 -20.02 -4.79
CA GLY A 142 1.47 -19.35 -4.55
C GLY A 142 2.38 -20.16 -3.61
N TYR A 143 3.52 -19.60 -3.25
CA TYR A 143 4.42 -20.24 -2.28
C TYR A 143 4.04 -19.98 -0.81
N GLY A 144 3.14 -19.05 -0.54
CA GLY A 144 2.71 -18.70 0.81
C GLY A 144 3.82 -18.11 1.68
N SER A 145 4.86 -17.51 1.06
CA SER A 145 6.02 -17.02 1.79
C SER A 145 5.74 -15.74 2.58
N PHE A 146 4.71 -15.01 2.21
CA PHE A 146 4.28 -13.77 2.87
C PHE A 146 3.01 -14.02 3.67
N CYS A 147 3.16 -14.66 4.80
CA CYS A 147 2.06 -14.84 5.74
C CYS A 147 1.82 -13.58 6.54
N LEU A 148 0.57 -13.34 6.90
CA LEU A 148 0.13 -12.28 7.78
C LEU A 148 -0.06 -12.84 9.19
N SER A 149 0.11 -12.01 10.21
CA SER A 149 -0.11 -12.43 11.59
C SER A 149 -1.60 -12.52 11.93
N TRP A 150 -1.96 -13.41 12.85
CA TRP A 150 -3.30 -13.47 13.42
C TRP A 150 -3.69 -12.17 14.14
N GLU A 151 -2.70 -11.49 14.72
CA GLU A 151 -2.93 -10.17 15.34
C GLU A 151 -3.41 -9.17 14.29
N PHE A 152 -2.75 -9.11 13.12
CA PHE A 152 -3.19 -8.27 12.02
C PHE A 152 -4.58 -8.65 11.51
N TYR A 153 -4.80 -9.94 11.25
CA TYR A 153 -6.09 -10.45 10.78
C TYR A 153 -7.26 -10.10 11.73
N ASN A 154 -7.00 -10.11 13.04
CA ASN A 154 -7.98 -9.80 14.07
C ASN A 154 -8.05 -8.31 14.45
N SER A 155 -7.21 -7.46 13.87
CA SER A 155 -7.19 -6.02 14.18
C SER A 155 -8.29 -5.23 13.47
N PHE A 156 -8.90 -5.80 12.42
CA PHE A 156 -9.96 -5.13 11.67
C PHE A 156 -11.26 -5.06 12.44
N GLU A 157 -11.94 -3.92 12.35
CA GLU A 157 -13.28 -3.74 12.90
C GLU A 157 -14.33 -4.52 12.08
N PRO A 158 -15.41 -4.95 12.73
CA PRO A 158 -16.56 -5.49 12.01
C PRO A 158 -17.11 -4.46 11.01
N GLY A 159 -17.23 -4.84 9.74
CA GLY A 159 -17.68 -3.96 8.65
C GLY A 159 -16.57 -3.33 7.83
N ASP A 160 -15.30 -3.37 8.27
CA ASP A 160 -14.16 -2.98 7.46
C ASP A 160 -13.91 -4.02 6.36
N LYS A 161 -14.28 -3.67 5.14
CA LYS A 161 -14.18 -4.58 3.99
C LYS A 161 -12.74 -4.81 3.53
N ARG A 162 -11.78 -3.97 3.97
CA ARG A 162 -10.36 -4.19 3.65
C ARG A 162 -9.86 -5.54 4.15
N LYS A 163 -10.38 -6.03 5.27
CA LYS A 163 -10.05 -7.38 5.75
C LYS A 163 -10.25 -8.43 4.67
N GLN A 164 -11.43 -8.47 4.09
CA GLN A 164 -11.85 -9.50 3.14
C GLN A 164 -11.09 -9.44 1.80
N TYR A 165 -10.62 -8.23 1.43
CA TYR A 165 -9.85 -8.02 0.21
C TYR A 165 -8.35 -8.10 0.41
N SER A 166 -7.88 -8.00 1.65
CA SER A 166 -6.46 -7.99 1.98
C SER A 166 -5.95 -9.35 2.42
N CYS A 167 -6.77 -10.15 3.11
CA CYS A 167 -6.30 -11.39 3.72
C CYS A 167 -7.37 -12.48 3.72
N VAL A 168 -6.89 -13.72 3.73
CA VAL A 168 -7.69 -14.92 3.85
C VAL A 168 -6.99 -15.90 4.78
N ALA A 169 -7.74 -16.55 5.64
CA ALA A 169 -7.22 -17.55 6.56
C ALA A 169 -7.57 -18.97 6.11
N LEU A 170 -6.83 -19.95 6.62
CA LEU A 170 -7.12 -21.35 6.43
C LEU A 170 -8.55 -21.69 6.86
N GLY A 171 -9.29 -22.40 6.03
CA GLY A 171 -10.69 -22.77 6.24
C GLY A 171 -11.69 -21.73 5.77
N GLU A 172 -11.26 -20.53 5.41
CA GLU A 172 -12.11 -19.54 4.77
C GLU A 172 -12.25 -19.81 3.27
N THR A 173 -13.18 -19.11 2.66
CA THR A 173 -13.43 -19.16 1.22
C THR A 173 -12.79 -17.95 0.55
N ASN A 174 -12.04 -18.18 -0.52
CA ASN A 174 -11.53 -17.10 -1.38
C ASN A 174 -12.72 -16.28 -1.91
N PRO A 175 -12.79 -14.98 -1.65
CA PRO A 175 -13.93 -14.15 -2.02
C PRO A 175 -14.07 -13.98 -3.53
N TYR A 176 -13.02 -14.24 -4.30
CA TYR A 176 -13.02 -14.09 -5.76
C TYR A 176 -13.41 -15.37 -6.49
N THR A 177 -12.92 -16.53 -6.02
CA THR A 177 -13.14 -17.81 -6.69
C THR A 177 -14.25 -18.65 -6.09
N GLY A 178 -14.62 -18.38 -4.82
CA GLY A 178 -15.56 -19.20 -4.06
C GLY A 178 -14.95 -20.51 -3.56
N GLU A 179 -13.67 -20.74 -3.77
CA GLU A 179 -12.98 -21.97 -3.35
C GLU A 179 -12.52 -21.89 -1.89
N ALA A 180 -12.61 -23.01 -1.18
CA ALA A 180 -12.11 -23.08 0.19
C ALA A 180 -10.57 -23.09 0.21
N ILE A 181 -9.99 -22.31 1.11
CA ILE A 181 -8.56 -22.32 1.37
C ILE A 181 -8.23 -23.56 2.20
N GLY A 182 -7.63 -24.54 1.54
CA GLY A 182 -7.20 -25.79 2.14
C GLY A 182 -5.71 -25.82 2.46
N VAL A 183 -5.31 -26.79 3.27
CA VAL A 183 -3.90 -27.13 3.48
C VAL A 183 -3.42 -27.95 2.29
N ASP A 184 -2.27 -27.57 1.70
CA ASP A 184 -1.60 -28.43 0.74
C ASP A 184 -1.05 -29.69 1.47
N PRO A 185 -1.58 -30.89 1.19
CA PRO A 185 -1.12 -32.10 1.88
C PRO A 185 0.31 -32.50 1.53
N ALA A 186 0.88 -31.95 0.46
CA ALA A 186 2.28 -32.16 0.09
C ALA A 186 3.24 -31.29 0.89
N TYR A 187 2.73 -30.30 1.63
CA TYR A 187 3.54 -29.39 2.42
C TYR A 187 3.27 -29.56 3.90
N ASN A 188 4.28 -30.07 4.55
CA ASN A 188 4.44 -30.27 5.99
C ASN A 188 3.30 -29.76 6.86
N ALA A 189 2.35 -30.64 7.17
CA ALA A 189 1.33 -30.41 8.18
C ALA A 189 1.92 -30.01 9.55
N GLU A 190 3.21 -30.25 9.77
CA GLU A 190 4.00 -29.85 10.93
C GLU A 190 4.00 -28.35 11.23
N PHE A 191 3.88 -27.50 10.20
CA PHE A 191 3.96 -26.02 10.38
C PHE A 191 2.60 -25.34 10.30
N VAL A 192 1.55 -26.08 10.04
CA VAL A 192 0.18 -25.53 9.92
C VAL A 192 -0.28 -24.99 11.27
N GLY A 193 -0.60 -23.71 11.34
CA GLY A 193 -1.10 -23.07 12.55
C GLY A 193 -0.05 -22.80 13.62
N THR A 194 1.24 -22.92 13.29
CA THR A 194 2.34 -22.54 14.18
C THR A 194 2.72 -21.06 14.00
N ASP A 195 3.51 -20.52 14.93
CA ASP A 195 4.07 -19.15 14.82
C ASP A 195 4.93 -18.97 13.55
N HIS A 196 5.41 -20.07 12.95
CA HIS A 196 6.21 -20.06 11.72
C HIS A 196 5.36 -20.03 10.44
N ASN A 197 4.11 -20.50 10.52
CA ASN A 197 3.15 -20.40 9.42
C ASN A 197 1.74 -20.22 9.99
N PRO A 198 1.31 -18.98 10.23
CA PRO A 198 -0.01 -18.70 10.80
C PRO A 198 -1.18 -19.07 9.88
N ASN A 199 -0.92 -19.42 8.61
CA ASN A 199 -1.95 -19.73 7.61
C ASN A 199 -2.96 -18.60 7.38
N VAL A 200 -2.48 -17.36 7.46
CA VAL A 200 -3.17 -16.18 7.01
C VAL A 200 -2.36 -15.59 5.85
N TYR A 201 -3.00 -15.45 4.70
CA TYR A 201 -2.33 -15.07 3.45
C TYR A 201 -2.90 -13.77 2.90
N THR A 202 -2.09 -13.06 2.10
CA THR A 202 -2.57 -11.87 1.39
C THR A 202 -3.37 -12.23 0.15
N LEU A 203 -4.38 -11.42 -0.15
CA LEU A 203 -5.13 -11.47 -1.40
C LEU A 203 -4.83 -10.30 -2.34
N LYS A 204 -4.06 -9.29 -1.89
CA LYS A 204 -3.91 -8.04 -2.64
C LYS A 204 -3.35 -8.21 -4.04
N TYR A 205 -2.32 -9.00 -4.20
CA TYR A 205 -1.67 -9.21 -5.51
C TYR A 205 -2.02 -10.57 -6.12
N TRP A 206 -2.76 -11.37 -5.40
CA TRP A 206 -3.21 -12.67 -5.87
C TRP A 206 -4.65 -12.57 -6.37
N ARG A 207 -4.81 -12.28 -7.65
CA ARG A 207 -6.09 -12.13 -8.33
C ARG A 207 -6.19 -13.12 -9.47
N GLU A 208 -6.95 -14.17 -9.31
CA GLU A 208 -7.10 -15.25 -10.32
C GLU A 208 -7.98 -14.89 -11.52
N GLN A 209 -8.42 -13.69 -11.58
CA GLN A 209 -9.56 -13.26 -12.34
C GLN A 209 -9.43 -13.38 -13.84
N HIS A 210 -8.23 -13.45 -14.39
CA HIS A 210 -8.06 -13.33 -15.85
C HIS A 210 -7.58 -14.58 -16.56
N GLY A 211 -7.69 -15.77 -15.98
CA GLY A 211 -7.25 -17.00 -16.61
C GLY A 211 -5.75 -17.02 -16.99
N ALA A 212 -5.14 -15.86 -17.00
CA ALA A 212 -3.71 -15.67 -17.30
C ALA A 212 -2.80 -16.22 -16.21
N MET A 213 -3.29 -16.30 -14.97
CA MET A 213 -2.55 -16.82 -13.82
C MET A 213 -2.73 -18.31 -13.59
N LYS A 214 -3.74 -18.92 -14.20
CA LYS A 214 -4.11 -20.34 -13.96
C LYS A 214 -3.07 -21.38 -14.34
N LYS A 215 -2.09 -21.05 -15.16
CA LYS A 215 -1.15 -22.06 -15.71
C LYS A 215 0.32 -21.68 -15.61
N ASP A 216 0.64 -20.44 -15.26
CA ASP A 216 2.00 -19.96 -15.34
C ASP A 216 2.34 -19.18 -14.08
N HIS A 217 2.73 -19.90 -13.02
CA HIS A 217 3.17 -19.30 -11.76
C HIS A 217 4.30 -18.28 -11.91
N ASN A 218 4.96 -18.28 -13.06
CA ASN A 218 6.09 -17.41 -13.34
C ASN A 218 5.71 -16.08 -14.02
N TYR A 219 4.44 -15.85 -14.32
CA TYR A 219 3.99 -14.69 -15.10
C TYR A 219 2.83 -13.97 -14.42
N ASN A 220 3.12 -13.30 -13.33
CA ASN A 220 2.16 -12.41 -12.73
C ASN A 220 2.34 -10.99 -13.29
N PRO A 221 1.46 -10.48 -14.16
CA PRO A 221 1.55 -9.15 -14.74
C PRO A 221 1.07 -8.05 -13.78
N CYS A 222 0.82 -8.37 -12.52
CA CYS A 222 0.38 -7.39 -11.54
C CYS A 222 1.43 -6.29 -11.36
N SER A 223 1.04 -5.04 -11.55
CA SER A 223 1.87 -3.89 -11.20
C SER A 223 2.11 -3.84 -9.69
N LEU A 224 3.30 -3.43 -9.30
CA LEU A 224 3.58 -3.07 -7.91
C LEU A 224 3.22 -1.60 -7.70
N THR A 225 2.27 -1.38 -6.83
CA THR A 225 1.89 -0.03 -6.41
C THR A 225 2.98 0.51 -5.49
N MET A 226 3.59 1.60 -5.91
CA MET A 226 4.67 2.27 -5.17
C MET A 226 4.15 3.44 -4.36
N LYS A 227 3.15 4.18 -4.88
CA LYS A 227 2.47 5.29 -4.20
C LYS A 227 1.04 5.40 -4.70
N ARG A 228 0.10 5.48 -3.77
CA ARG A 228 -1.33 5.65 -4.04
C ARG A 228 -1.86 6.95 -3.46
N TYR A 229 -3.00 7.42 -3.98
CA TYR A 229 -3.67 8.61 -3.46
C TYR A 229 -4.13 8.43 -2.00
N ALA A 230 -4.46 7.22 -1.57
CA ALA A 230 -4.70 6.93 -0.15
C ALA A 230 -3.47 7.26 0.72
N GLY A 231 -2.25 6.99 0.23
CA GLY A 231 -1.01 7.37 0.91
C GLY A 231 -0.83 8.88 0.99
N VAL A 232 -1.07 9.58 -0.12
CA VAL A 232 -1.06 11.05 -0.15
C VAL A 232 -2.02 11.64 0.90
N LEU A 233 -3.21 11.05 1.03
CA LEU A 233 -4.20 11.50 2.02
C LEU A 233 -3.75 11.22 3.45
N LEU A 234 -3.22 10.03 3.73
CA LEU A 234 -2.77 9.69 5.09
C LEU A 234 -1.51 10.47 5.50
N ASP A 235 -0.60 10.77 4.56
CA ASP A 235 0.54 11.65 4.79
C ASP A 235 0.06 13.08 5.06
N TYR A 236 -0.94 13.55 4.32
CA TYR A 236 -1.56 14.87 4.56
C TYR A 236 -2.23 14.92 5.94
N ALA A 237 -2.91 13.86 6.35
CA ALA A 237 -3.50 13.77 7.69
C ALA A 237 -2.42 13.84 8.78
N GLU A 238 -1.28 13.13 8.60
CA GLU A 238 -0.17 13.22 9.54
C GLU A 238 0.38 14.64 9.64
N CYS A 239 0.63 15.29 8.50
CA CYS A 239 1.08 16.67 8.47
C CYS A 239 0.08 17.61 9.16
N CYS A 240 -1.23 17.38 8.98
CA CYS A 240 -2.27 18.15 9.68
C CYS A 240 -2.18 17.98 11.19
N PHE A 241 -2.07 16.75 11.70
CA PHE A 241 -1.92 16.51 13.14
C PHE A 241 -0.66 17.18 13.72
N ARG A 242 0.46 17.06 13.02
CA ARG A 242 1.74 17.62 13.47
C ARG A 242 1.81 19.16 13.37
N THR A 243 0.93 19.78 12.57
CA THR A 243 0.80 21.22 12.44
C THR A 243 -0.44 21.78 13.14
N ASN A 244 -0.97 21.07 14.15
CA ASN A 244 -2.13 21.45 14.97
C ASN A 244 -3.45 21.68 14.20
N ASP A 245 -3.62 21.02 13.05
CA ASP A 245 -4.86 21.01 12.27
C ASP A 245 -5.60 19.67 12.45
N GLU A 246 -5.91 19.34 13.71
CA GLU A 246 -6.50 18.04 14.04
C GLU A 246 -7.85 17.79 13.32
N ALA A 247 -8.64 18.83 13.11
CA ALA A 247 -9.95 18.70 12.50
C ALA A 247 -9.83 18.13 11.06
N THR A 248 -8.91 18.68 10.27
CA THR A 248 -8.63 18.19 8.91
C THR A 248 -8.05 16.77 8.96
N GLY A 249 -7.12 16.49 9.88
CA GLY A 249 -6.55 15.16 10.02
C GLY A 249 -7.61 14.08 10.28
N TRP A 250 -8.53 14.32 11.21
CA TRP A 250 -9.62 13.38 11.49
C TRP A 250 -10.63 13.24 10.34
N GLU A 251 -10.91 14.32 9.60
CA GLU A 251 -11.79 14.23 8.44
C GLU A 251 -11.20 13.36 7.32
N ILE A 252 -9.87 13.43 7.09
CA ILE A 252 -9.19 12.56 6.15
C ILE A 252 -9.25 11.09 6.59
N ILE A 253 -8.99 10.79 7.87
CA ILE A 253 -9.14 9.42 8.38
C ILE A 253 -10.57 8.92 8.18
N LYS A 254 -11.57 9.75 8.46
CA LYS A 254 -12.97 9.41 8.22
C LYS A 254 -13.26 9.13 6.74
N GLN A 255 -12.66 9.88 5.81
CA GLN A 255 -12.80 9.64 4.38
C GLN A 255 -12.25 8.25 3.98
N ILE A 256 -11.06 7.89 4.45
CA ILE A 256 -10.45 6.57 4.22
C ILE A 256 -11.35 5.46 4.79
N ARG A 257 -11.85 5.62 6.01
CA ARG A 257 -12.72 4.64 6.67
C ARG A 257 -14.06 4.48 5.96
N ASN A 258 -14.66 5.55 5.48
CA ASN A 258 -15.90 5.47 4.69
C ASN A 258 -15.71 4.60 3.44
N ARG A 259 -14.60 4.80 2.71
CA ARG A 259 -14.25 3.95 1.58
C ARG A 259 -14.02 2.50 2.04
N ALA A 260 -13.32 2.29 3.15
CA ALA A 260 -13.05 0.96 3.71
C ALA A 260 -14.33 0.19 4.06
N TRP A 261 -15.38 0.87 4.51
CA TRP A 261 -16.71 0.28 4.74
C TRP A 261 -17.55 0.11 3.47
N GLY A 262 -17.04 0.50 2.31
CA GLY A 262 -17.73 0.38 1.02
C GLY A 262 -18.79 1.45 0.81
N ASN A 263 -18.71 2.58 1.51
CA ASN A 263 -19.57 3.73 1.28
C ASN A 263 -19.02 4.60 0.15
N LEU A 264 -19.87 5.01 -0.78
CA LEU A 264 -19.53 6.05 -1.73
C LEU A 264 -19.46 7.41 -1.04
N GLU A 265 -18.37 8.12 -1.23
CA GLU A 265 -18.23 9.51 -0.81
C GLU A 265 -18.64 10.48 -1.92
N THR A 266 -19.01 11.69 -1.51
CA THR A 266 -19.34 12.77 -2.45
C THR A 266 -18.09 13.09 -3.29
N GLY A 267 -18.24 13.04 -4.62
CA GLY A 267 -17.13 13.30 -5.55
C GLY A 267 -16.40 12.04 -6.02
N MET A 268 -16.71 10.87 -5.47
CA MET A 268 -16.30 9.62 -6.07
C MET A 268 -17.20 9.26 -7.23
N SER A 269 -16.64 8.76 -8.33
CA SER A 269 -17.42 8.20 -9.42
C SER A 269 -18.15 6.97 -8.91
N GLY A 270 -19.46 6.89 -9.14
CA GLY A 270 -20.25 5.68 -8.86
C GLY A 270 -19.88 4.50 -9.76
N GLU A 271 -19.15 4.77 -10.83
CA GLU A 271 -18.59 3.78 -11.73
C GLU A 271 -17.21 3.39 -11.21
N TYR A 272 -17.11 2.23 -10.64
CA TYR A 272 -15.83 1.59 -10.45
C TYR A 272 -15.58 0.62 -11.59
N VAL A 273 -14.45 0.78 -12.21
CA VAL A 273 -13.99 -0.14 -13.22
C VAL A 273 -13.30 -1.27 -12.49
N PHE A 274 -13.98 -2.41 -12.39
CA PHE A 274 -13.24 -3.63 -12.32
C PHE A 274 -12.72 -3.89 -13.73
N GLY A 275 -11.48 -4.28 -13.88
CA GLY A 275 -10.93 -4.65 -15.17
C GLY A 275 -11.53 -5.94 -15.73
N PHE A 276 -12.72 -6.31 -15.28
CA PHE A 276 -13.45 -7.51 -15.65
C PHE A 276 -14.83 -7.14 -16.16
N GLU A 277 -15.20 -7.77 -17.23
CA GLU A 277 -16.56 -7.71 -17.77
C GLU A 277 -17.55 -8.48 -16.89
N ASP A 278 -17.09 -9.52 -16.19
CA ASP A 278 -17.93 -10.39 -15.35
C ASP A 278 -17.53 -10.30 -13.88
N LEU A 279 -18.41 -9.74 -13.05
CA LEU A 279 -18.31 -9.67 -11.60
C LEU A 279 -19.13 -10.75 -10.89
N SER A 280 -19.63 -11.74 -11.61
CA SER A 280 -20.53 -12.78 -11.04
C SER A 280 -19.86 -13.58 -9.93
N TYR A 281 -18.55 -13.72 -9.97
CA TYR A 281 -17.76 -14.40 -8.94
C TYR A 281 -17.49 -13.56 -7.69
N VAL A 282 -17.70 -12.23 -7.75
CA VAL A 282 -17.55 -11.37 -6.57
C VAL A 282 -18.81 -11.42 -5.75
N ARG A 283 -18.73 -11.91 -4.54
CA ARG A 283 -19.87 -11.99 -3.61
C ARG A 283 -20.48 -10.63 -3.37
N ASP A 284 -21.80 -10.57 -3.21
CA ASP A 284 -22.53 -9.30 -3.03
C ASP A 284 -22.11 -8.53 -1.76
N ASP A 285 -21.71 -9.24 -0.70
CA ASP A 285 -21.23 -8.64 0.55
C ASP A 285 -19.86 -7.94 0.40
N TYR A 286 -19.12 -8.20 -0.68
CA TYR A 286 -17.87 -7.50 -1.00
C TYR A 286 -18.05 -6.25 -1.88
N LYS A 287 -19.23 -6.08 -2.48
CA LYS A 287 -19.53 -4.94 -3.34
C LYS A 287 -19.78 -3.67 -2.53
N LEU A 288 -19.86 -2.54 -3.22
CA LEU A 288 -20.26 -1.28 -2.61
C LEU A 288 -21.65 -1.38 -1.98
N ASN A 289 -21.84 -0.67 -0.89
CA ASN A 289 -23.13 -0.60 -0.23
C ASN A 289 -24.13 0.16 -1.09
N LYS A 290 -25.30 -0.44 -1.33
CA LYS A 290 -26.42 0.23 -1.98
C LYS A 290 -26.98 1.37 -1.11
N VAL A 291 -26.87 1.22 0.20
CA VAL A 291 -27.26 2.22 1.19
C VAL A 291 -26.07 2.46 2.09
N LYS A 292 -25.73 3.72 2.33
CA LYS A 292 -24.62 4.10 3.19
C LYS A 292 -24.79 3.50 4.59
N VAL A 293 -23.75 2.82 5.07
CA VAL A 293 -23.73 2.28 6.44
C VAL A 293 -23.02 3.26 7.37
N GLU A 294 -23.36 3.19 8.64
CA GLU A 294 -22.67 3.96 9.67
C GLU A 294 -21.27 3.40 9.91
N VAL A 295 -20.28 4.29 9.84
CA VAL A 295 -18.89 3.97 10.16
C VAL A 295 -18.61 4.46 11.57
N PRO A 296 -18.05 3.63 12.47
CA PRO A 296 -17.70 4.06 13.82
C PRO A 296 -16.79 5.29 13.80
N ASP A 297 -17.03 6.23 14.71
CA ASP A 297 -16.21 7.42 14.83
C ASP A 297 -14.77 7.04 15.14
N ALA A 298 -13.84 7.47 14.29
CA ALA A 298 -12.44 7.07 14.34
C ALA A 298 -11.78 7.47 15.67
N LYS A 299 -11.97 8.73 16.11
CA LYS A 299 -11.33 9.22 17.34
C LYS A 299 -11.81 8.44 18.55
N SER A 300 -13.10 8.17 18.64
CA SER A 300 -13.71 7.37 19.73
C SER A 300 -13.23 5.92 19.68
N PHE A 301 -13.17 5.31 18.50
CA PHE A 301 -12.68 3.94 18.34
C PHE A 301 -11.21 3.82 18.77
N TYR A 302 -10.32 4.66 18.25
CA TYR A 302 -8.90 4.57 18.54
C TYR A 302 -8.54 5.00 19.96
N THR A 303 -9.36 5.83 20.61
CA THR A 303 -9.21 6.11 22.05
C THR A 303 -9.39 4.84 22.88
N ARG A 304 -10.44 4.05 22.60
CA ARG A 304 -10.68 2.77 23.27
C ARG A 304 -9.59 1.73 22.90
N TYR A 305 -9.30 1.59 21.62
CA TYR A 305 -8.29 0.67 21.12
C TYR A 305 -6.91 0.90 21.75
N LYS A 306 -6.49 2.17 21.83
CA LYS A 306 -5.28 2.58 22.54
C LYS A 306 -5.27 2.11 24.00
N ALA A 307 -6.36 2.33 24.70
CA ALA A 307 -6.49 1.94 26.12
C ALA A 307 -6.46 0.41 26.29
N GLU A 308 -7.19 -0.33 25.46
CA GLU A 308 -7.24 -1.80 25.47
C GLU A 308 -5.89 -2.43 25.18
N LYS A 309 -5.08 -1.84 24.28
CA LYS A 309 -3.76 -2.33 23.91
C LYS A 309 -2.64 -1.79 24.78
N GLY A 310 -2.90 -0.84 25.66
CA GLY A 310 -1.90 -0.23 26.53
C GLY A 310 -0.89 0.67 25.79
N TYR A 311 -1.25 1.20 24.62
CA TYR A 311 -0.38 2.10 23.87
C TYR A 311 -0.24 3.46 24.57
N THR A 312 0.95 4.05 24.50
CA THR A 312 1.25 5.37 25.12
C THR A 312 1.20 6.52 24.13
N ALA A 313 1.38 6.24 22.83
CA ALA A 313 1.37 7.25 21.77
C ALA A 313 0.05 8.02 21.70
N ASP A 314 0.04 9.19 21.06
CA ASP A 314 -1.16 9.97 20.85
C ASP A 314 -2.22 9.20 20.06
N VAL A 315 -3.49 9.48 20.31
CA VAL A 315 -4.62 8.77 19.66
C VAL A 315 -4.57 8.88 18.14
N TRP A 316 -4.21 10.07 17.62
CA TRP A 316 -4.08 10.27 16.18
C TRP A 316 -2.94 9.45 15.56
N LEU A 317 -1.83 9.27 16.29
CA LEU A 317 -0.71 8.48 15.80
C LEU A 317 -1.06 6.98 15.79
N VAL A 318 -1.76 6.50 16.81
CA VAL A 318 -2.31 5.13 16.83
C VAL A 318 -3.28 4.93 15.66
N ALA A 319 -4.17 5.89 15.42
CA ALA A 319 -5.12 5.84 14.31
C ALA A 319 -4.41 5.76 12.94
N LEU A 320 -3.47 6.66 12.68
CA LEU A 320 -2.70 6.66 11.44
C LEU A 320 -1.94 5.35 11.24
N THR A 321 -1.26 4.86 12.27
CA THR A 321 -0.49 3.62 12.19
C THR A 321 -1.37 2.44 11.83
N ILE A 322 -2.54 2.31 12.47
CA ILE A 322 -3.45 1.19 12.20
C ILE A 322 -4.13 1.35 10.83
N GLU A 323 -4.58 2.56 10.48
CA GLU A 323 -5.19 2.80 9.17
C GLU A 323 -4.20 2.55 8.01
N ARG A 324 -2.94 3.01 8.12
CA ARG A 324 -1.88 2.69 7.15
C ARG A 324 -1.63 1.19 7.07
N ARG A 325 -1.59 0.51 8.20
CA ARG A 325 -1.40 -0.94 8.27
C ARG A 325 -2.53 -1.70 7.59
N HIS A 326 -3.80 -1.31 7.80
CA HIS A 326 -4.96 -1.90 7.13
C HIS A 326 -4.99 -1.56 5.64
N GLU A 327 -4.59 -0.37 5.27
CA GLU A 327 -4.61 0.13 3.89
C GLU A 327 -3.47 -0.45 3.05
N PHE A 328 -2.25 -0.49 3.60
CA PHE A 328 -1.02 -0.78 2.86
C PHE A 328 -0.34 -2.11 3.22
N ASN A 329 -1.02 -3.04 3.91
CA ASN A 329 -0.41 -4.33 4.20
C ASN A 329 0.12 -4.99 2.90
N ILE A 330 1.35 -5.50 2.96
CA ILE A 330 2.07 -6.08 1.82
C ILE A 330 2.39 -5.06 0.69
N GLU A 331 2.05 -3.82 0.84
CA GLU A 331 2.55 -2.76 -0.03
C GLU A 331 3.85 -2.19 0.54
N PHE A 332 4.77 -1.81 -0.33
CA PHE A 332 6.10 -1.34 0.10
C PHE A 332 6.04 -0.02 0.88
N GLU A 333 5.03 0.79 0.64
CA GLU A 333 4.80 2.08 1.32
C GLU A 333 4.76 1.93 2.84
N LEU A 334 4.12 0.89 3.36
CA LEU A 334 3.99 0.66 4.80
C LEU A 334 5.34 0.60 5.54
N TRP A 335 6.37 0.04 4.91
CA TRP A 335 7.69 -0.03 5.54
C TRP A 335 8.29 1.37 5.78
N TYR A 336 8.16 2.25 4.82
CA TYR A 336 8.66 3.62 4.92
C TYR A 336 7.85 4.44 5.93
N ASP A 337 6.55 4.25 6.00
CA ASP A 337 5.68 4.85 7.01
C ASP A 337 6.06 4.44 8.43
N LEU A 338 6.37 3.14 8.63
CA LEU A 338 6.85 2.64 9.91
C LEU A 338 8.21 3.24 10.27
N CYS A 339 9.13 3.33 9.31
CA CYS A 339 10.44 3.96 9.52
C CYS A 339 10.29 5.44 9.89
N LEU A 340 9.41 6.17 9.22
CA LEU A 340 9.11 7.57 9.52
C LEU A 340 8.57 7.72 10.94
N SER A 341 7.64 6.87 11.33
CA SER A 341 7.05 6.88 12.67
C SER A 341 8.06 6.52 13.77
N LEU A 342 8.98 5.58 13.50
CA LEU A 342 10.01 5.15 14.44
C LEU A 342 11.11 6.18 14.66
N ILE A 343 11.41 7.03 13.68
CA ILE A 343 12.35 8.16 13.85
C ILE A 343 11.88 9.14 14.94
N HIS A 344 10.57 9.19 15.16
CA HIS A 344 9.95 10.07 16.15
C HIS A 344 9.56 9.37 17.46
N ILE A 345 9.65 8.06 17.54
CA ILE A 345 9.57 7.31 18.78
C ILE A 345 10.98 7.31 19.34
N SER A 346 11.18 7.90 20.51
CA SER A 346 12.46 7.90 21.25
C SER A 346 13.10 6.52 21.13
N GLU A 347 14.34 6.44 20.65
CA GLU A 347 15.03 5.19 20.37
C GLU A 347 14.80 4.17 21.49
N PRO A 348 14.29 2.96 21.19
CA PRO A 348 14.53 1.86 22.08
C PRO A 348 16.05 1.74 22.15
N THR A 349 16.61 1.83 23.35
CA THR A 349 18.01 1.60 23.62
C THR A 349 18.52 0.47 22.73
N ARG A 350 19.44 0.78 21.81
CA ARG A 350 20.11 -0.25 21.02
C ARG A 350 20.59 -1.32 21.98
N PRO A 351 20.32 -2.60 21.76
CA PRO A 351 21.03 -3.63 22.46
C PRO A 351 22.51 -3.36 22.26
N GLU A 352 23.27 -3.23 23.33
CA GLU A 352 24.73 -3.16 23.27
C GLU A 352 25.20 -4.30 22.36
N PRO A 353 26.17 -4.05 21.45
CA PRO A 353 26.68 -5.12 20.59
C PRO A 353 27.19 -6.20 21.50
N ILE A 354 26.72 -7.42 21.32
CA ILE A 354 27.20 -8.61 21.99
C ILE A 354 28.69 -8.72 21.61
N SER A 355 29.55 -8.43 22.57
CA SER A 355 31.02 -8.55 22.47
C SER A 355 31.43 -10.00 22.29
#